data_90b2a7ad1d4a7d818884c314025b4914
#
_entry.id   90b2a7ad1d4a7d818884c314025b4914
#
_cell.length_a   1.000
_cell.length_b   1.000
_cell.length_c   1.000
_cell.angle_alpha   90.00
_cell.angle_beta   90.00
_cell.angle_gamma   90.00
#
_symmetry.space_group_name_H-M   'P 1'
#
loop_
_entity.id
_entity.type
_entity.pdbx_description
1 polymer ?
#
loop_
_entity_poly.entity_id
_entity_poly.type
_entity_poly.pdbx_seq_one_letter_code
_entity_poly.pdbx_strand_id
1 'polypeptide(L)'
;ELLSDQNNQVGCKIVDGGMMQYAHDFSVSTFAKEHKLCSHQINGSKETIKRGEIQDKDYIGMSKDSSISYDLGIIKPQEKKILEICILIDENRNLSDMEDEIDRVTKIDLDKEYTSTKSYWRKYVKAHNSLGLKEAKNSYEERILEIYKRSILLFPLLANQETGGIIASPEIDENFTKCGRYAYCWPRDAVFITKAMDILNMEKETEKFYKVFCKKTQSKNGMWEQRFYTDGKLAPCWGYQIDETASVVYGVYEHYKYTKSEKFLKDNLKMCEKAIDFLKKYLKDWLNIEGTEERDKDKVQEEIENSVNRQGHKYHISYDLWEMNEGIHLYSLASIYSAFDSILNIYKALGKNVSEFENNRLKEEKIQKNKRTIE
;
A
#
# COMPACT_ATOMS: atom_id res chain seq x y z
N GLU A 1 -0.33 10.35 -16.78
CA GLU A 1 0.33 9.10 -16.35
C GLU A 1 -0.54 8.21 -15.46
N LEU A 2 -1.53 8.75 -14.74
CA LEU A 2 -2.44 7.96 -13.90
C LEU A 2 -3.27 6.92 -14.68
N LEU A 3 -3.47 7.13 -15.97
CA LEU A 3 -4.30 6.30 -16.82
C LEU A 3 -3.52 5.55 -17.90
N SER A 4 -2.24 5.82 -18.08
CA SER A 4 -1.42 5.15 -19.08
C SER A 4 -0.63 4.01 -18.46
N ASP A 5 -1.17 2.82 -18.48
CA ASP A 5 -0.36 1.62 -18.38
C ASP A 5 0.12 1.21 -19.78
N GLN A 6 1.22 0.47 -19.86
CA GLN A 6 2.02 0.25 -21.09
C GLN A 6 1.25 -0.29 -22.31
N ASN A 7 0.00 -0.71 -22.15
CA ASN A 7 -0.81 -1.27 -23.24
C ASN A 7 -2.25 -0.76 -23.28
N ASN A 8 -2.55 0.36 -22.62
CA ASN A 8 -3.92 0.82 -22.46
C ASN A 8 -4.26 1.93 -23.44
N GLN A 9 -5.35 1.77 -24.14
CA GLN A 9 -5.97 2.88 -24.87
C GLN A 9 -6.57 3.84 -23.85
N VAL A 10 -6.20 5.10 -23.98
CA VAL A 10 -6.85 6.20 -23.25
C VAL A 10 -7.87 6.82 -24.17
N GLY A 11 -9.13 6.74 -23.80
CA GLY A 11 -10.18 7.52 -24.44
C GLY A 11 -10.21 8.93 -23.86
N CYS A 12 -10.70 9.88 -24.66
CA CYS A 12 -10.87 11.26 -24.25
C CYS A 12 -12.21 11.80 -24.73
N LYS A 13 -12.83 12.60 -23.87
CA LYS A 13 -14.05 13.36 -24.19
C LYS A 13 -13.89 14.77 -23.69
N ILE A 14 -14.20 15.76 -24.54
CA ILE A 14 -14.31 17.13 -24.10
C ILE A 14 -15.61 17.29 -23.32
N VAL A 15 -15.53 17.89 -22.15
CA VAL A 15 -16.64 18.20 -21.24
C VAL A 15 -16.71 19.71 -21.04
N ASP A 16 -17.77 20.20 -20.41
CA ASP A 16 -17.89 21.63 -20.16
C ASP A 16 -16.72 22.14 -19.29
N GLY A 17 -16.03 23.13 -19.79
CA GLY A 17 -14.86 23.72 -19.14
C GLY A 17 -13.61 22.85 -19.10
N GLY A 18 -13.57 21.65 -19.71
CA GLY A 18 -12.41 20.78 -19.58
C GLY A 18 -12.38 19.52 -20.41
N MET A 19 -11.70 18.53 -19.91
CA MET A 19 -11.47 17.25 -20.59
C MET A 19 -11.61 16.08 -19.60
N MET A 20 -12.30 15.05 -20.02
CA MET A 20 -12.37 13.76 -19.35
C MET A 20 -11.50 12.75 -20.11
N GLN A 21 -10.62 12.10 -19.39
CA GLN A 21 -9.82 10.96 -19.87
C GLN A 21 -10.26 9.69 -19.18
N TYR A 22 -10.29 8.57 -19.90
CA TYR A 22 -10.70 7.29 -19.33
C TYR A 22 -9.88 6.14 -19.88
N ALA A 23 -9.56 5.20 -19.02
CA ALA A 23 -8.89 3.95 -19.34
C ALA A 23 -9.39 2.85 -18.40
N HIS A 24 -9.70 1.67 -18.95
CA HIS A 24 -10.27 0.55 -18.18
C HIS A 24 -11.48 0.98 -17.33
N ASP A 25 -11.35 0.88 -15.99
CA ASP A 25 -12.41 1.20 -15.05
C ASP A 25 -12.25 2.58 -14.41
N PHE A 26 -11.29 3.38 -14.88
CA PHE A 26 -11.01 4.71 -14.36
C PHE A 26 -11.34 5.81 -15.34
N SER A 27 -11.82 6.91 -14.82
CA SER A 27 -11.90 8.19 -15.52
C SER A 27 -11.31 9.31 -14.67
N VAL A 28 -10.69 10.27 -15.34
CA VAL A 28 -10.16 11.51 -14.73
C VAL A 28 -10.67 12.68 -15.53
N SER A 29 -11.43 13.56 -14.89
CA SER A 29 -11.92 14.80 -15.48
C SER A 29 -11.15 15.98 -14.91
N THR A 30 -10.59 16.81 -15.79
CA THR A 30 -9.92 18.05 -15.42
C THR A 30 -10.66 19.20 -16.11
N PHE A 31 -11.20 20.13 -15.34
CA PHE A 31 -12.00 21.24 -15.86
C PHE A 31 -11.84 22.49 -14.99
N ALA A 32 -12.04 23.66 -15.61
CA ALA A 32 -12.07 24.92 -14.89
C ALA A 32 -13.52 25.35 -14.62
N LYS A 33 -13.74 25.86 -13.40
CA LYS A 33 -14.99 26.56 -13.07
C LYS A 33 -15.02 27.88 -13.81
N GLU A 34 -16.21 28.24 -14.35
CA GLU A 34 -16.47 29.55 -14.96
C GLU A 34 -15.57 29.94 -16.15
N HIS A 35 -14.74 29.02 -16.64
CA HIS A 35 -13.88 29.22 -17.80
C HIS A 35 -14.17 28.22 -18.89
N LYS A 36 -14.32 28.69 -20.12
CA LYS A 36 -14.45 27.82 -21.28
C LYS A 36 -13.07 27.28 -21.69
N LEU A 37 -13.05 26.03 -22.09
CA LEU A 37 -11.89 25.43 -22.72
C LEU A 37 -11.55 26.21 -24.00
N CYS A 38 -10.29 26.65 -24.11
CA CYS A 38 -9.81 27.36 -25.29
C CYS A 38 -9.32 26.39 -26.37
N SER A 39 -8.46 25.46 -25.96
CA SER A 39 -7.97 24.38 -26.81
C SER A 39 -7.52 23.19 -26.01
N HIS A 40 -7.40 22.04 -26.65
CA HIS A 40 -6.92 20.80 -26.05
C HIS A 40 -5.96 20.06 -26.99
N GLN A 41 -5.09 19.25 -26.41
CA GLN A 41 -4.26 18.35 -27.19
C GLN A 41 -4.03 17.06 -26.44
N ILE A 42 -4.22 15.95 -27.13
CA ILE A 42 -3.94 14.60 -26.64
C ILE A 42 -2.77 14.05 -27.41
N ASN A 43 -1.77 13.49 -26.71
CA ASN A 43 -0.53 12.98 -27.21
C ASN A 43 0.40 14.01 -27.85
N GLY A 44 1.64 14.05 -27.37
CA GLY A 44 2.66 14.98 -27.80
C GLY A 44 2.48 16.43 -27.28
N SER A 45 1.59 16.63 -26.33
CA SER A 45 1.30 17.96 -25.78
C SER A 45 2.48 18.59 -25.04
N LYS A 46 3.34 17.78 -24.42
CA LYS A 46 4.53 18.25 -23.70
C LYS A 46 5.50 19.04 -24.59
N GLU A 47 5.67 18.63 -25.84
CA GLU A 47 6.54 19.33 -26.79
C GLU A 47 5.88 20.57 -27.37
N THR A 48 4.59 20.56 -27.58
CA THR A 48 3.86 21.74 -28.08
C THR A 48 3.72 22.83 -27.02
N ILE A 49 3.49 22.48 -25.76
CA ILE A 49 3.49 23.42 -24.62
C ILE A 49 4.82 24.15 -24.51
N LYS A 50 5.96 23.45 -24.67
CA LYS A 50 7.29 24.08 -24.64
C LYS A 50 7.47 25.14 -25.72
N ARG A 51 6.74 25.02 -26.84
CA ARG A 51 6.74 25.98 -27.95
C ARG A 51 5.70 27.09 -27.79
N GLY A 52 4.84 27.00 -26.74
CA GLY A 52 3.72 27.92 -26.54
C GLY A 52 2.56 27.68 -27.48
N GLU A 53 2.48 26.51 -28.11
CA GLU A 53 1.46 26.15 -29.08
C GLU A 53 0.68 24.94 -28.55
N ILE A 54 -0.64 25.05 -28.39
CA ILE A 54 -1.54 23.92 -28.18
C ILE A 54 -2.41 23.81 -29.43
N GLN A 55 -2.38 22.64 -30.05
CA GLN A 55 -3.17 22.35 -31.23
C GLN A 55 -4.44 21.64 -30.80
N ASP A 56 -5.60 22.07 -31.32
CA ASP A 56 -6.83 21.30 -31.15
C ASP A 56 -6.69 19.96 -31.85
N LYS A 57 -6.33 18.93 -31.10
CA LYS A 57 -6.01 17.62 -31.62
C LYS A 57 -6.52 16.52 -30.74
N ASP A 58 -7.47 15.76 -31.32
CA ASP A 58 -7.89 14.48 -30.76
C ASP A 58 -6.90 13.38 -31.14
N TYR A 59 -6.84 12.38 -30.29
CA TYR A 59 -6.01 11.21 -30.52
C TYR A 59 -6.67 9.97 -29.93
N ILE A 60 -6.71 8.91 -30.73
CA ILE A 60 -7.17 7.59 -30.29
C ILE A 60 -5.96 6.66 -30.32
N GLY A 61 -5.58 6.15 -29.15
CA GLY A 61 -4.44 5.24 -29.01
C GLY A 61 -3.75 5.37 -27.66
N MET A 62 -2.54 4.82 -27.54
CA MET A 62 -1.75 4.98 -26.32
C MET A 62 -1.22 6.40 -26.22
N SER A 63 -1.71 7.15 -25.24
CA SER A 63 -1.23 8.50 -24.95
C SER A 63 -0.58 8.56 -23.58
N LYS A 64 0.54 9.25 -23.50
CA LYS A 64 1.27 9.47 -22.23
C LYS A 64 1.06 10.87 -21.66
N ASP A 65 0.52 11.78 -22.46
CA ASP A 65 0.34 13.17 -22.07
C ASP A 65 -0.88 13.79 -22.75
N SER A 66 -1.46 14.74 -22.07
CA SER A 66 -2.51 15.60 -22.60
C SER A 66 -2.40 17.01 -22.01
N SER A 67 -3.00 17.98 -22.68
CA SER A 67 -3.07 19.35 -22.19
C SER A 67 -4.41 20.00 -22.54
N ILE A 68 -4.79 20.95 -21.72
CA ILE A 68 -5.91 21.86 -21.91
C ILE A 68 -5.42 23.29 -21.69
N SER A 69 -6.01 24.23 -22.36
CA SER A 69 -5.68 25.66 -22.20
C SER A 69 -6.91 26.52 -21.95
N TYR A 70 -6.70 27.56 -21.20
CA TYR A 70 -7.69 28.57 -20.88
C TYR A 70 -7.16 29.95 -21.21
N ASP A 71 -7.98 30.78 -21.86
CA ASP A 71 -7.64 32.18 -22.10
C ASP A 71 -8.09 33.01 -20.92
N LEU A 72 -7.15 33.58 -20.20
CA LEU A 72 -7.42 34.52 -19.09
C LEU A 72 -7.46 35.96 -19.56
N GLY A 73 -7.28 36.20 -20.86
CA GLY A 73 -7.17 37.55 -21.42
C GLY A 73 -5.94 38.32 -20.92
N ILE A 74 -5.99 39.63 -21.08
CA ILE A 74 -4.88 40.52 -20.67
C ILE A 74 -4.90 40.70 -19.16
N ILE A 75 -3.73 40.46 -18.53
CA ILE A 75 -3.51 40.73 -17.10
C ILE A 75 -2.69 42.00 -17.00
N LYS A 76 -3.24 43.07 -16.42
CA LYS A 76 -2.55 44.34 -16.24
C LYS A 76 -1.52 44.28 -15.10
N PRO A 77 -0.54 45.18 -15.04
CA PRO A 77 0.38 45.27 -13.91
C PRO A 77 -0.36 45.37 -12.59
N GLN A 78 0.01 44.51 -11.62
CA GLN A 78 -0.62 44.36 -10.31
C GLN A 78 -2.03 43.73 -10.31
N GLU A 79 -2.62 43.41 -11.44
CA GLU A 79 -3.84 42.65 -11.55
C GLU A 79 -3.59 41.16 -11.21
N LYS A 80 -4.55 40.52 -10.54
CA LYS A 80 -4.57 39.09 -10.28
C LYS A 80 -5.80 38.48 -10.90
N LYS A 81 -5.62 37.37 -11.61
CA LYS A 81 -6.71 36.50 -12.06
C LYS A 81 -6.56 35.14 -11.41
N ILE A 82 -7.67 34.58 -11.02
CA ILE A 82 -7.73 33.27 -10.36
C ILE A 82 -8.39 32.31 -11.35
N LEU A 83 -7.73 31.19 -11.61
CA LEU A 83 -8.30 30.07 -12.36
C LEU A 83 -8.51 28.92 -11.38
N GLU A 84 -9.76 28.52 -11.17
CA GLU A 84 -10.12 27.38 -10.33
C GLU A 84 -10.19 26.12 -11.19
N ILE A 85 -9.30 25.17 -10.94
CA ILE A 85 -9.25 23.90 -11.65
C ILE A 85 -9.69 22.80 -10.71
N CYS A 86 -10.64 21.98 -11.16
CA CYS A 86 -11.11 20.79 -10.48
C CYS A 86 -10.57 19.54 -11.19
N ILE A 87 -10.20 18.54 -10.40
CA ILE A 87 -9.82 17.21 -10.88
C ILE A 87 -10.74 16.22 -10.19
N LEU A 88 -11.53 15.48 -10.98
CA LEU A 88 -12.38 14.39 -10.51
C LEU A 88 -11.77 13.06 -10.95
N ILE A 89 -11.76 12.08 -10.07
CA ILE A 89 -11.35 10.72 -10.34
C ILE A 89 -12.51 9.80 -9.98
N ASP A 90 -12.90 8.93 -10.92
CA ASP A 90 -13.96 7.94 -10.70
C ASP A 90 -13.45 6.55 -11.14
N GLU A 91 -13.75 5.55 -10.33
CA GLU A 91 -13.47 4.15 -10.61
C GLU A 91 -14.53 3.51 -11.52
N ASN A 92 -15.67 4.18 -11.74
CA ASN A 92 -16.72 3.72 -12.62
C ASN A 92 -16.66 4.44 -13.97
N ARG A 93 -16.76 3.69 -15.06
CA ARG A 93 -16.77 4.22 -16.43
C ARG A 93 -18.11 4.79 -16.88
N ASN A 94 -18.99 5.09 -15.97
CA ASN A 94 -20.25 5.67 -16.37
C ASN A 94 -20.06 7.16 -16.72
N LEU A 95 -19.93 7.43 -18.01
CA LEU A 95 -19.72 8.79 -18.51
C LEU A 95 -20.83 9.76 -18.10
N SER A 96 -22.07 9.26 -17.99
CA SER A 96 -23.21 10.08 -17.55
C SER A 96 -23.06 10.50 -16.09
N ASP A 97 -22.68 9.56 -15.21
CA ASP A 97 -22.51 9.85 -13.79
C ASP A 97 -21.36 10.85 -13.56
N MET A 98 -20.31 10.76 -14.39
CA MET A 98 -19.21 11.71 -14.34
C MET A 98 -19.63 13.13 -14.78
N GLU A 99 -20.48 13.24 -15.80
CA GLU A 99 -21.01 14.54 -16.22
C GLU A 99 -21.88 15.17 -15.12
N ASP A 100 -22.74 14.38 -14.47
CA ASP A 100 -23.55 14.82 -13.33
C ASP A 100 -22.67 15.27 -12.15
N GLU A 101 -21.56 14.57 -11.92
CA GLU A 101 -20.61 14.92 -10.87
C GLU A 101 -19.81 16.20 -11.20
N ILE A 102 -19.44 16.41 -12.46
CA ILE A 102 -18.84 17.68 -12.93
C ILE A 102 -19.81 18.83 -12.66
N ASP A 103 -21.08 18.67 -13.04
CA ASP A 103 -22.13 19.66 -12.80
C ASP A 103 -22.34 19.94 -11.31
N ARG A 104 -22.24 18.93 -10.48
CA ARG A 104 -22.30 19.08 -9.02
C ARG A 104 -21.11 19.89 -8.48
N VAL A 105 -19.90 19.56 -8.92
CA VAL A 105 -18.66 20.17 -8.43
C VAL A 105 -18.51 21.62 -8.91
N THR A 106 -18.99 21.96 -10.10
CA THR A 106 -18.98 23.35 -10.57
C THR A 106 -19.78 24.30 -9.67
N LYS A 107 -20.78 23.79 -8.94
CA LYS A 107 -21.63 24.57 -8.02
C LYS A 107 -21.03 24.71 -6.61
N ILE A 108 -19.93 24.03 -6.31
CA ILE A 108 -19.28 24.07 -4.99
C ILE A 108 -18.52 25.39 -4.82
N ASP A 109 -18.68 26.00 -3.66
CA ASP A 109 -17.85 27.14 -3.22
C ASP A 109 -16.49 26.63 -2.73
N LEU A 110 -15.46 26.85 -3.53
CA LEU A 110 -14.10 26.35 -3.24
C LEU A 110 -13.46 26.98 -2.01
N ASP A 111 -13.75 28.23 -1.68
CA ASP A 111 -13.24 28.90 -0.47
C ASP A 111 -13.84 28.26 0.78
N LYS A 112 -15.13 27.93 0.73
CA LYS A 112 -15.80 27.20 1.80
C LYS A 112 -15.24 25.79 1.96
N GLU A 113 -15.04 25.08 0.85
CA GLU A 113 -14.43 23.74 0.86
C GLU A 113 -12.98 23.77 1.36
N TYR A 114 -12.17 24.73 0.95
CA TYR A 114 -10.83 24.93 1.47
C TYR A 114 -10.83 25.13 2.99
N THR A 115 -11.71 25.98 3.47
CA THR A 115 -11.84 26.27 4.92
C THR A 115 -12.29 25.04 5.68
N SER A 116 -13.25 24.29 5.16
CA SER A 116 -13.77 23.05 5.72
C SER A 116 -12.67 21.99 5.78
N THR A 117 -12.01 21.72 4.66
CA THR A 117 -10.90 20.77 4.56
C THR A 117 -9.75 21.10 5.52
N LYS A 118 -9.35 22.37 5.57
CA LYS A 118 -8.32 22.84 6.50
C LYS A 118 -8.72 22.63 7.96
N SER A 119 -9.99 22.90 8.29
CA SER A 119 -10.52 22.66 9.62
C SER A 119 -10.54 21.19 10.00
N TYR A 120 -10.95 20.33 9.07
CA TYR A 120 -10.95 18.87 9.22
C TYR A 120 -9.54 18.35 9.56
N TRP A 121 -8.54 18.65 8.73
CA TRP A 121 -7.17 18.16 8.94
C TRP A 121 -6.50 18.72 10.19
N ARG A 122 -6.80 19.95 10.58
CA ARG A 122 -6.34 20.50 11.86
C ARG A 122 -6.92 19.75 13.06
N LYS A 123 -8.21 19.43 13.02
CA LYS A 123 -8.87 18.60 14.05
C LYS A 123 -8.28 17.19 14.07
N TYR A 124 -8.05 16.62 12.90
CA TYR A 124 -7.44 15.29 12.76
C TYR A 124 -6.05 15.23 13.40
N VAL A 125 -5.16 16.14 13.01
CA VAL A 125 -3.82 16.23 13.64
C VAL A 125 -3.91 16.39 15.14
N LYS A 126 -4.83 17.21 15.64
CA LYS A 126 -5.02 17.42 17.09
C LYS A 126 -5.48 16.14 17.79
N ALA A 127 -6.40 15.40 17.19
CA ALA A 127 -6.93 14.15 17.76
C ALA A 127 -5.86 13.05 17.84
N HIS A 128 -4.95 13.00 16.86
CA HIS A 128 -3.90 11.99 16.75
C HIS A 128 -2.51 12.45 17.26
N ASN A 129 -2.43 13.59 17.93
CA ASN A 129 -1.19 14.07 18.58
C ASN A 129 -1.00 13.37 19.95
N SER A 130 -0.84 12.06 19.93
CA SER A 130 -0.71 11.21 21.14
C SER A 130 0.54 11.51 21.97
N LEU A 131 1.64 11.94 21.32
CA LEU A 131 2.88 12.31 22.00
C LEU A 131 2.82 13.69 22.67
N GLY A 132 1.73 14.45 22.48
CA GLY A 132 1.51 15.73 23.12
C GLY A 132 2.55 16.81 22.77
N LEU A 133 3.24 16.67 21.64
CA LEU A 133 4.24 17.64 21.19
C LEU A 133 3.54 18.97 20.85
N LYS A 134 3.84 20.03 21.59
CA LYS A 134 3.14 21.32 21.46
C LYS A 134 3.99 22.41 20.85
N GLU A 135 5.19 22.62 21.34
CA GLU A 135 6.05 23.73 20.97
C GLU A 135 7.50 23.27 20.83
N ALA A 136 8.19 23.82 19.87
CA ALA A 136 9.60 23.63 19.64
C ALA A 136 10.40 24.75 20.32
N LYS A 137 11.54 24.43 20.92
CA LYS A 137 12.43 25.38 21.59
C LYS A 137 13.56 25.87 20.68
N ASN A 138 13.79 25.19 19.59
CA ASN A 138 14.84 25.48 18.61
C ASN A 138 14.44 24.93 17.23
N SER A 139 15.20 25.30 16.20
CA SER A 139 14.93 24.90 14.82
C SER A 139 14.98 23.38 14.56
N TYR A 140 15.76 22.63 15.32
CA TYR A 140 15.82 21.17 15.21
C TYR A 140 14.54 20.51 15.73
N GLU A 141 14.06 20.94 16.89
CA GLU A 141 12.77 20.47 17.44
C GLU A 141 11.60 20.89 16.56
N GLU A 142 11.67 22.10 15.96
CA GLU A 142 10.66 22.55 15.00
C GLU A 142 10.58 21.60 13.79
N ARG A 143 11.71 21.18 13.25
CA ARG A 143 11.76 20.22 12.17
C ARG A 143 11.21 18.85 12.54
N ILE A 144 11.52 18.35 13.75
CA ILE A 144 10.95 17.11 14.27
C ILE A 144 9.42 17.22 14.37
N LEU A 145 8.93 18.33 14.91
CA LEU A 145 7.49 18.56 15.05
C LEU A 145 6.77 18.64 13.70
N GLU A 146 7.39 19.25 12.71
CA GLU A 146 6.86 19.26 11.34
C GLU A 146 6.77 17.85 10.74
N ILE A 147 7.84 17.05 10.84
CA ILE A 147 7.87 15.66 10.37
C ILE A 147 6.80 14.84 11.08
N TYR A 148 6.68 14.97 12.39
CA TYR A 148 5.66 14.28 13.18
C TYR A 148 4.24 14.61 12.71
N LYS A 149 3.91 15.92 12.56
CA LYS A 149 2.61 16.35 12.05
C LYS A 149 2.38 15.86 10.62
N ARG A 150 3.41 15.87 9.79
CA ARG A 150 3.34 15.35 8.42
C ARG A 150 3.05 13.85 8.41
N SER A 151 3.66 13.08 9.30
CA SER A 151 3.41 11.63 9.42
C SER A 151 1.96 11.35 9.81
N ILE A 152 1.39 12.11 10.77
CA ILE A 152 -0.04 11.99 11.14
C ILE A 152 -0.95 12.19 9.92
N LEU A 153 -0.64 13.16 9.06
CA LEU A 153 -1.42 13.44 7.84
C LEU A 153 -1.22 12.38 6.76
N LEU A 154 -0.02 11.80 6.69
CA LEU A 154 0.35 10.88 5.63
C LEU A 154 -0.36 9.53 5.75
N PHE A 155 -0.41 8.93 6.92
CA PHE A 155 -0.94 7.58 7.11
C PHE A 155 -2.36 7.38 6.56
N PRO A 156 -3.36 8.23 6.87
CA PRO A 156 -4.70 8.06 6.31
C PRO A 156 -4.77 8.29 4.79
N LEU A 157 -3.82 9.04 4.22
CA LEU A 157 -3.75 9.28 2.78
C LEU A 157 -3.17 8.08 2.00
N LEU A 158 -2.36 7.25 2.67
CA LEU A 158 -1.77 6.05 2.08
C LEU A 158 -2.63 4.80 2.30
N ALA A 159 -3.65 4.87 3.15
CA ALA A 159 -4.54 3.77 3.47
C ALA A 159 -5.83 3.83 2.66
N ASN A 160 -6.18 2.72 2.03
CA ASN A 160 -7.48 2.56 1.39
C ASN A 160 -8.60 2.55 2.44
N GLN A 161 -9.54 3.47 2.31
CA GLN A 161 -10.59 3.67 3.30
C GLN A 161 -11.62 2.53 3.34
N GLU A 162 -11.74 1.73 2.31
CA GLU A 162 -12.68 0.60 2.25
C GLU A 162 -12.05 -0.68 2.82
N THR A 163 -10.84 -1.00 2.39
CA THR A 163 -10.19 -2.27 2.70
C THR A 163 -9.22 -2.19 3.87
N GLY A 164 -8.62 -1.03 4.10
CA GLY A 164 -7.50 -0.85 5.03
C GLY A 164 -6.14 -1.25 4.46
N GLY A 165 -6.03 -1.59 3.18
CA GLY A 165 -4.73 -1.82 2.52
C GLY A 165 -3.90 -0.54 2.51
N ILE A 166 -2.61 -0.63 2.81
CA ILE A 166 -1.71 0.53 2.98
C ILE A 166 -0.57 0.41 1.98
N ILE A 167 -0.38 1.41 1.12
CA ILE A 167 0.77 1.42 0.20
C ILE A 167 2.05 1.73 0.97
N ALA A 168 3.15 1.11 0.57
CA ALA A 168 4.46 1.32 1.20
C ALA A 168 4.96 2.76 0.99
N SER A 169 4.72 3.31 -0.20
CA SER A 169 5.04 4.70 -0.53
C SER A 169 4.27 5.14 -1.79
N PRO A 170 3.95 6.43 -1.97
CA PRO A 170 3.29 6.92 -3.17
C PRO A 170 4.23 7.06 -4.36
N GLU A 171 5.54 6.91 -4.18
CA GLU A 171 6.51 7.08 -5.25
C GLU A 171 6.43 5.96 -6.28
N ILE A 172 6.33 6.36 -7.54
CA ILE A 172 6.37 5.49 -8.71
C ILE A 172 7.35 6.09 -9.73
N ASP A 173 8.37 5.32 -10.09
CA ASP A 173 9.27 5.65 -11.20
C ASP A 173 9.24 4.52 -12.23
N GLU A 174 8.57 4.76 -13.35
CA GLU A 174 8.43 3.80 -14.43
C GLU A 174 9.77 3.37 -15.04
N ASN A 175 10.76 4.23 -14.98
CA ASN A 175 12.08 3.99 -15.53
C ASN A 175 13.07 3.42 -14.51
N PHE A 176 12.70 3.29 -13.25
CA PHE A 176 13.56 2.84 -12.15
C PHE A 176 14.87 3.62 -12.02
N THR A 177 14.86 4.90 -12.36
CA THR A 177 16.05 5.77 -12.33
C THR A 177 16.25 6.46 -10.98
N LYS A 178 15.17 6.66 -10.22
CA LYS A 178 15.17 7.39 -8.95
C LYS A 178 14.60 6.57 -7.80
N CYS A 179 13.58 5.77 -8.07
CA CYS A 179 12.96 4.88 -7.09
C CYS A 179 12.31 3.68 -7.79
N GLY A 180 11.78 2.74 -7.02
CA GLY A 180 10.97 1.64 -7.51
C GLY A 180 9.49 2.01 -7.67
N ARG A 181 8.67 1.00 -7.84
CA ARG A 181 7.21 1.10 -7.85
C ARG A 181 6.69 0.74 -6.47
N TYR A 182 6.51 1.73 -5.57
CA TYR A 182 6.16 1.49 -4.18
C TYR A 182 4.67 1.65 -3.86
N ALA A 183 3.84 2.03 -4.83
CA ALA A 183 2.39 2.19 -4.63
C ALA A 183 1.64 0.84 -4.55
N TYR A 184 2.21 -0.12 -3.85
CA TYR A 184 1.61 -1.40 -3.50
C TYR A 184 1.61 -1.61 -1.98
N CYS A 185 0.79 -2.53 -1.52
CA CYS A 185 0.74 -2.97 -0.14
C CYS A 185 1.58 -4.24 0.02
N TRP A 186 2.74 -4.14 0.64
CA TRP A 186 3.45 -5.26 1.22
C TRP A 186 2.94 -5.47 2.64
N PRO A 187 2.45 -6.66 3.00
CA PRO A 187 1.98 -6.93 4.36
C PRO A 187 3.01 -6.59 5.44
N ARG A 188 4.28 -6.87 5.20
CA ARG A 188 5.40 -6.51 6.11
C ARG A 188 5.45 -5.00 6.36
N ASP A 189 5.48 -4.19 5.31
CA ASP A 189 5.56 -2.73 5.40
C ASP A 189 4.33 -2.17 6.12
N ALA A 190 3.14 -2.65 5.74
CA ALA A 190 1.90 -2.24 6.37
C ALA A 190 1.85 -2.56 7.86
N VAL A 191 2.42 -3.69 8.31
CA VAL A 191 2.51 -4.03 9.74
C VAL A 191 3.36 -3.00 10.51
N PHE A 192 4.48 -2.54 9.98
CA PHE A 192 5.28 -1.50 10.62
C PHE A 192 4.56 -0.14 10.63
N ILE A 193 3.82 0.17 9.56
CA ILE A 193 2.99 1.39 9.51
C ILE A 193 1.87 1.30 10.55
N THR A 194 1.18 0.17 10.66
CA THR A 194 0.10 0.01 11.65
C THR A 194 0.58 0.14 13.09
N LYS A 195 1.81 -0.26 13.40
CA LYS A 195 2.41 0.00 14.73
C LYS A 195 2.56 1.49 15.00
N ALA A 196 2.99 2.26 14.01
CA ALA A 196 3.07 3.72 14.15
C ALA A 196 1.67 4.35 14.27
N MET A 197 0.69 3.83 13.53
CA MET A 197 -0.71 4.27 13.60
C MET A 197 -1.31 4.01 14.99
N ASP A 198 -1.01 2.87 15.62
CA ASP A 198 -1.45 2.56 16.99
C ASP A 198 -0.89 3.59 17.98
N ILE A 199 0.40 3.95 17.89
CA ILE A 199 1.00 4.99 18.72
C ILE A 199 0.28 6.33 18.54
N LEU A 200 -0.29 6.59 17.37
CA LEU A 200 -1.02 7.81 17.04
C LEU A 200 -2.52 7.72 17.34
N ASN A 201 -2.99 6.70 18.07
CA ASN A 201 -4.41 6.44 18.35
C ASN A 201 -5.27 6.30 17.06
N MET A 202 -4.73 5.65 16.02
CA MET A 202 -5.42 5.32 14.76
C MET A 202 -5.85 3.84 14.75
N GLU A 203 -6.39 3.36 15.85
CA GLU A 203 -6.74 1.94 16.07
C GLU A 203 -7.77 1.42 15.07
N LYS A 204 -8.70 2.27 14.64
CA LYS A 204 -9.75 1.88 13.68
C LYS A 204 -9.18 1.57 12.30
N GLU A 205 -8.24 2.35 11.86
CA GLU A 205 -7.52 2.18 10.60
C GLU A 205 -6.66 0.91 10.67
N THR A 206 -5.92 0.72 11.76
CA THR A 206 -5.14 -0.49 12.03
C THR A 206 -6.03 -1.73 12.06
N GLU A 207 -7.15 -1.71 12.78
CA GLU A 207 -8.09 -2.82 12.82
C GLU A 207 -8.65 -3.17 11.44
N LYS A 208 -8.91 -2.17 10.60
CA LYS A 208 -9.41 -2.40 9.24
C LYS A 208 -8.40 -3.17 8.39
N PHE A 209 -7.11 -2.82 8.48
CA PHE A 209 -6.05 -3.58 7.81
C PHE A 209 -6.10 -5.07 8.17
N TYR A 210 -6.13 -5.43 9.45
CA TYR A 210 -6.14 -6.84 9.87
C TYR A 210 -7.48 -7.53 9.62
N LYS A 211 -8.61 -6.87 9.95
CA LYS A 211 -9.95 -7.47 9.90
C LYS A 211 -10.51 -7.59 8.49
N VAL A 212 -10.14 -6.68 7.58
CA VAL A 212 -10.66 -6.65 6.21
C VAL A 212 -9.58 -7.04 5.21
N PHE A 213 -8.52 -6.25 5.09
CA PHE A 213 -7.49 -6.45 4.08
C PHE A 213 -6.76 -7.78 4.24
N CYS A 214 -6.19 -8.06 5.41
CA CYS A 214 -5.45 -9.31 5.63
C CYS A 214 -6.33 -10.54 5.44
N LYS A 215 -7.59 -10.52 5.91
CA LYS A 215 -8.51 -11.66 5.72
C LYS A 215 -8.88 -11.86 4.25
N LYS A 216 -9.07 -10.77 3.51
CA LYS A 216 -9.41 -10.82 2.08
C LYS A 216 -8.26 -11.37 1.24
N THR A 217 -7.04 -11.03 1.60
CA THR A 217 -5.83 -11.33 0.82
C THR A 217 -5.14 -12.63 1.22
N GLN A 218 -5.46 -13.20 2.41
CA GLN A 218 -4.90 -14.47 2.85
C GLN A 218 -5.25 -15.60 1.89
N SER A 219 -4.26 -16.32 1.42
CA SER A 219 -4.40 -17.50 0.59
C SER A 219 -5.07 -18.66 1.34
N LYS A 220 -5.61 -19.63 0.60
CA LYS A 220 -6.25 -20.82 1.21
C LYS A 220 -5.31 -21.62 2.10
N ASN A 221 -4.02 -21.68 1.75
CA ASN A 221 -2.97 -22.36 2.52
C ASN A 221 -2.46 -21.56 3.73
N GLY A 222 -2.90 -20.32 3.91
CA GLY A 222 -2.57 -19.48 5.07
C GLY A 222 -1.51 -18.42 4.83
N MET A 223 -0.85 -18.40 3.66
CA MET A 223 0.18 -17.42 3.33
C MET A 223 -0.40 -16.09 2.82
N TRP A 224 0.43 -15.08 2.79
CA TRP A 224 0.28 -13.88 1.97
C TRP A 224 1.35 -13.86 0.89
N GLU A 225 0.93 -13.41 -0.30
CA GLU A 225 1.86 -13.11 -1.40
C GLU A 225 2.70 -11.88 -1.08
N GLN A 226 3.75 -11.67 -1.87
CA GLN A 226 4.70 -10.57 -1.68
C GLN A 226 4.01 -9.21 -1.56
N ARG A 227 3.05 -8.90 -2.46
CA ARG A 227 2.39 -7.59 -2.48
C ARG A 227 1.04 -7.61 -3.16
N PHE A 228 0.25 -6.60 -2.87
CA PHE A 228 -1.12 -6.44 -3.34
C PHE A 228 -1.39 -5.00 -3.75
N TYR A 229 -2.40 -4.81 -4.59
CA TYR A 229 -3.09 -3.53 -4.67
C TYR A 229 -3.87 -3.29 -3.37
N THR A 230 -4.14 -2.04 -3.04
CA THR A 230 -4.84 -1.70 -1.79
C THR A 230 -6.31 -2.17 -1.75
N ASP A 231 -6.91 -2.47 -2.89
CA ASP A 231 -8.23 -3.10 -3.01
C ASP A 231 -8.20 -4.61 -2.69
N GLY A 232 -7.02 -5.17 -2.46
CA GLY A 232 -6.78 -6.58 -2.14
C GLY A 232 -6.61 -7.47 -3.37
N LYS A 233 -6.58 -6.95 -4.58
CA LYS A 233 -6.15 -7.70 -5.76
C LYS A 233 -4.67 -7.97 -5.69
N LEU A 234 -4.24 -9.09 -6.26
CA LEU A 234 -2.83 -9.45 -6.33
C LEU A 234 -2.08 -8.50 -7.26
N ALA A 235 -1.02 -7.88 -6.77
CA ALA A 235 -0.13 -7.07 -7.59
C ALA A 235 0.91 -7.94 -8.32
N PRO A 236 1.57 -7.45 -9.38
CA PRO A 236 2.64 -8.17 -10.02
C PRO A 236 3.75 -8.50 -9.02
N CYS A 237 4.09 -9.78 -8.84
CA CYS A 237 5.16 -10.26 -7.98
C CYS A 237 6.13 -11.08 -8.84
N TRP A 238 7.41 -11.04 -8.50
CA TRP A 238 8.45 -11.82 -9.18
C TRP A 238 9.12 -12.83 -8.25
N GLY A 239 8.83 -12.79 -6.97
CA GLY A 239 9.43 -13.66 -5.98
C GLY A 239 8.50 -13.91 -4.80
N TYR A 240 8.94 -14.79 -3.93
CA TYR A 240 8.25 -15.14 -2.72
C TYR A 240 9.02 -14.63 -1.51
N GLN A 241 8.32 -14.02 -0.56
CA GLN A 241 8.91 -13.53 0.70
C GLN A 241 8.12 -14.12 1.87
N ILE A 242 8.79 -15.01 2.64
CA ILE A 242 8.16 -15.70 3.76
C ILE A 242 7.82 -14.75 4.92
N ASP A 243 8.57 -13.69 5.07
CA ASP A 243 8.39 -12.67 6.10
C ASP A 243 7.09 -11.87 5.94
N GLU A 244 6.52 -11.79 4.74
CA GLU A 244 5.19 -11.20 4.53
C GLU A 244 4.12 -11.94 5.35
N THR A 245 4.17 -13.27 5.34
CA THR A 245 3.25 -14.10 6.11
C THR A 245 3.52 -14.00 7.62
N ALA A 246 4.77 -14.04 8.01
CA ALA A 246 5.18 -13.99 9.40
C ALA A 246 4.85 -12.64 10.05
N SER A 247 5.07 -11.54 9.33
CA SER A 247 4.85 -10.19 9.83
C SER A 247 3.39 -9.92 10.21
N VAL A 248 2.41 -10.48 9.47
CA VAL A 248 0.99 -10.28 9.81
C VAL A 248 0.64 -10.86 11.18
N VAL A 249 1.14 -12.06 11.51
CA VAL A 249 0.90 -12.67 12.83
C VAL A 249 1.54 -11.85 13.94
N TYR A 250 2.76 -11.40 13.72
CA TYR A 250 3.46 -10.47 14.63
C TYR A 250 2.65 -9.18 14.82
N GLY A 251 2.18 -8.57 13.74
CA GLY A 251 1.43 -7.32 13.78
C GLY A 251 0.10 -7.43 14.54
N VAL A 252 -0.62 -8.54 14.42
CA VAL A 252 -1.85 -8.80 15.20
C VAL A 252 -1.55 -8.77 16.70
N TYR A 253 -0.45 -9.37 17.14
CA TYR A 253 -0.08 -9.35 18.55
C TYR A 253 0.41 -7.96 19.00
N GLU A 254 1.15 -7.24 18.16
CA GLU A 254 1.59 -5.87 18.46
C GLU A 254 0.40 -4.93 18.67
N HIS A 255 -0.60 -4.98 17.80
CA HIS A 255 -1.83 -4.22 17.95
C HIS A 255 -2.57 -4.57 19.26
N TYR A 256 -2.64 -5.86 19.59
CA TYR A 256 -3.22 -6.27 20.88
C TYR A 256 -2.43 -5.72 22.08
N LYS A 257 -1.11 -5.71 22.02
CA LYS A 257 -0.29 -5.14 23.11
C LYS A 257 -0.65 -3.69 23.38
N TYR A 258 -1.06 -2.97 22.35
CA TYR A 258 -1.47 -1.58 22.44
C TYR A 258 -2.92 -1.45 22.95
N THR A 259 -3.86 -2.11 22.30
CA THR A 259 -5.30 -1.93 22.55
C THR A 259 -5.84 -2.77 23.71
N LYS A 260 -5.18 -3.88 24.07
CA LYS A 260 -5.64 -4.91 25.01
C LYS A 260 -6.99 -5.54 24.62
N SER A 261 -7.38 -5.45 23.37
CA SER A 261 -8.66 -5.97 22.87
C SER A 261 -8.65 -7.48 22.64
N GLU A 262 -9.10 -8.27 23.60
CA GLU A 262 -9.29 -9.71 23.40
C GLU A 262 -10.26 -10.03 22.26
N LYS A 263 -11.25 -9.16 22.03
CA LYS A 263 -12.18 -9.33 20.92
C LYS A 263 -11.43 -9.28 19.59
N PHE A 264 -10.51 -8.34 19.43
CA PHE A 264 -9.67 -8.24 18.23
C PHE A 264 -8.86 -9.53 18.01
N LEU A 265 -8.26 -10.09 19.08
CA LEU A 265 -7.55 -11.36 18.99
C LEU A 265 -8.46 -12.49 18.55
N LYS A 266 -9.63 -12.64 19.18
CA LYS A 266 -10.63 -13.68 18.84
C LYS A 266 -11.06 -13.58 17.38
N ASP A 267 -11.30 -12.35 16.90
CA ASP A 267 -11.72 -12.10 15.52
C ASP A 267 -10.63 -12.50 14.49
N ASN A 268 -9.35 -12.39 14.84
CA ASN A 268 -8.22 -12.63 13.93
C ASN A 268 -7.51 -13.98 14.17
N LEU A 269 -7.86 -14.72 15.22
CA LEU A 269 -7.16 -15.93 15.64
C LEU A 269 -7.06 -16.98 14.53
N LYS A 270 -8.18 -17.30 13.86
CA LYS A 270 -8.22 -18.30 12.79
C LYS A 270 -7.31 -17.93 11.61
N MET A 271 -7.18 -16.64 11.31
CA MET A 271 -6.27 -16.12 10.29
C MET A 271 -4.80 -16.36 10.70
N CYS A 272 -4.46 -16.06 11.95
CA CYS A 272 -3.12 -16.30 12.49
C CYS A 272 -2.78 -17.80 12.55
N GLU A 273 -3.74 -18.65 13.01
CA GLU A 273 -3.53 -20.11 13.06
C GLU A 273 -3.21 -20.70 11.69
N LYS A 274 -3.93 -20.29 10.63
CA LYS A 274 -3.63 -20.74 9.26
C LYS A 274 -2.23 -20.29 8.80
N ALA A 275 -1.83 -19.06 9.13
CA ALA A 275 -0.50 -18.56 8.80
C ALA A 275 0.59 -19.38 9.52
N ILE A 276 0.40 -19.68 10.80
CA ILE A 276 1.32 -20.53 11.58
C ILE A 276 1.41 -21.93 11.01
N ASP A 277 0.31 -22.53 10.59
CA ASP A 277 0.31 -23.88 9.98
C ASP A 277 1.10 -23.87 8.66
N PHE A 278 0.98 -22.81 7.87
CA PHE A 278 1.78 -22.61 6.68
C PHE A 278 3.28 -22.47 7.03
N LEU A 279 3.63 -21.63 8.01
CA LEU A 279 5.02 -21.43 8.43
C LEU A 279 5.64 -22.71 8.99
N LYS A 280 4.89 -23.53 9.75
CA LYS A 280 5.34 -24.85 10.23
C LYS A 280 5.67 -25.78 9.06
N LYS A 281 4.79 -25.83 8.06
CA LYS A 281 5.01 -26.63 6.85
C LYS A 281 6.26 -26.17 6.11
N TYR A 282 6.41 -24.86 5.91
CA TYR A 282 7.56 -24.25 5.29
C TYR A 282 8.86 -24.65 5.97
N LEU A 283 8.94 -24.52 7.30
CA LEU A 283 10.11 -24.91 8.08
C LEU A 283 10.39 -26.41 8.04
N LYS A 284 9.34 -27.25 8.07
CA LYS A 284 9.51 -28.70 7.97
C LYS A 284 10.09 -29.11 6.63
N ASP A 285 9.57 -28.54 5.54
CA ASP A 285 10.03 -28.82 4.19
C ASP A 285 11.51 -28.38 4.05
N TRP A 286 11.84 -27.21 4.59
CA TRP A 286 13.20 -26.68 4.61
C TRP A 286 14.16 -27.50 5.50
N LEU A 287 13.75 -27.88 6.71
CA LEU A 287 14.56 -28.73 7.60
C LEU A 287 14.82 -30.13 7.03
N ASN A 288 13.86 -30.65 6.27
CA ASN A 288 14.05 -31.91 5.57
C ASN A 288 15.10 -31.82 4.44
N ILE A 289 15.28 -30.65 3.83
CA ILE A 289 16.30 -30.40 2.81
C ILE A 289 17.71 -30.34 3.43
N GLU A 290 17.87 -29.66 4.59
CA GLU A 290 19.16 -29.57 5.29
C GLU A 290 19.53 -30.86 6.05
N GLY A 291 18.57 -31.64 6.50
CA GLY A 291 18.77 -32.87 7.26
C GLY A 291 19.03 -34.13 6.44
N THR A 292 19.04 -34.01 5.11
CA THR A 292 19.20 -35.16 4.22
C THR A 292 20.63 -35.43 3.81
N GLU A 293 21.49 -35.85 4.77
CA GLU A 293 22.67 -36.64 4.38
C GLU A 293 22.31 -38.02 3.81
N GLU A 294 21.07 -38.51 4.01
CA GLU A 294 20.61 -39.85 3.60
C GLU A 294 19.32 -39.91 2.75
N ARG A 295 18.68 -38.80 2.38
CA ARG A 295 17.54 -38.83 1.47
C ARG A 295 17.92 -38.46 0.05
N ASP A 296 17.26 -39.10 -0.91
CA ASP A 296 17.37 -38.85 -2.35
C ASP A 296 17.14 -37.36 -2.63
N LYS A 297 18.22 -36.59 -2.69
CA LYS A 297 18.20 -35.12 -2.89
C LYS A 297 17.44 -34.75 -4.15
N ASP A 298 17.43 -35.61 -5.15
CA ASP A 298 16.76 -35.37 -6.44
C ASP A 298 15.24 -35.42 -6.28
N LYS A 299 14.69 -36.33 -5.45
CA LYS A 299 13.23 -36.35 -5.18
C LYS A 299 12.75 -35.18 -4.35
N VAL A 300 13.53 -34.76 -3.37
CA VAL A 300 13.19 -33.58 -2.56
C VAL A 300 13.26 -32.33 -3.43
N GLN A 301 14.25 -32.24 -4.30
CA GLN A 301 14.37 -31.13 -5.27
C GLN A 301 13.19 -31.12 -6.26
N GLU A 302 12.75 -32.27 -6.74
CA GLU A 302 11.61 -32.40 -7.64
C GLU A 302 10.28 -32.01 -6.94
N GLU A 303 10.08 -32.41 -5.69
CA GLU A 303 8.92 -31.98 -4.87
C GLU A 303 8.92 -30.47 -4.64
N ILE A 304 10.11 -29.89 -4.42
CA ILE A 304 10.29 -28.43 -4.28
C ILE A 304 9.96 -27.73 -5.59
N GLU A 305 10.43 -28.23 -6.70
CA GLU A 305 10.23 -27.67 -8.03
C GLU A 305 8.76 -27.71 -8.49
N ASN A 306 7.99 -28.67 -7.96
CA ASN A 306 6.56 -28.83 -8.26
C ASN A 306 5.65 -27.98 -7.34
N SER A 307 6.17 -27.42 -6.23
CA SER A 307 5.38 -26.55 -5.37
C SER A 307 5.58 -25.09 -5.75
N VAL A 308 4.52 -24.49 -6.26
CA VAL A 308 4.50 -23.10 -6.72
C VAL A 308 3.37 -22.31 -6.05
N ASN A 309 3.56 -21.00 -5.89
CA ASN A 309 2.51 -20.11 -5.47
C ASN A 309 1.51 -19.84 -6.65
N ARG A 310 0.52 -18.97 -6.44
CA ARG A 310 -0.49 -18.62 -7.44
C ARG A 310 0.09 -18.04 -8.74
N GLN A 311 1.31 -17.52 -8.69
CA GLN A 311 1.99 -16.90 -9.83
C GLN A 311 3.06 -17.80 -10.44
N GLY A 312 3.17 -19.07 -10.00
CA GLY A 312 4.15 -20.01 -10.52
C GLY A 312 5.52 -19.91 -9.85
N HIS A 313 5.67 -19.17 -8.73
CA HIS A 313 6.92 -19.07 -8.00
C HIS A 313 7.11 -20.22 -7.01
N LYS A 314 8.36 -20.62 -6.77
CA LYS A 314 8.70 -21.69 -5.84
C LYS A 314 8.56 -21.21 -4.38
N TYR A 315 7.94 -22.03 -3.52
CA TYR A 315 7.72 -21.68 -2.10
C TYR A 315 8.93 -21.80 -1.21
N HIS A 316 9.91 -22.61 -1.60
CA HIS A 316 10.96 -23.07 -0.69
C HIS A 316 12.11 -22.10 -0.57
N ILE A 317 12.30 -21.26 -1.56
CA ILE A 317 13.34 -20.25 -1.56
C ILE A 317 12.66 -18.90 -1.42
N SER A 318 12.99 -18.20 -0.34
CA SER A 318 12.49 -16.85 -0.11
C SER A 318 13.47 -15.82 -0.67
N TYR A 319 12.97 -14.76 -1.26
CA TYR A 319 13.77 -13.57 -1.45
C TYR A 319 14.10 -12.92 -0.11
N ASP A 320 15.23 -12.23 -0.06
CA ASP A 320 15.60 -11.37 1.06
C ASP A 320 14.67 -10.17 1.18
N LEU A 321 14.82 -9.41 2.28
CA LEU A 321 14.07 -8.18 2.54
C LEU A 321 14.15 -7.16 1.38
N TRP A 322 15.28 -7.15 0.67
CA TRP A 322 15.54 -6.22 -0.42
C TRP A 322 15.14 -6.74 -1.80
N GLU A 323 14.56 -7.94 -1.86
CA GLU A 323 14.09 -8.57 -3.11
C GLU A 323 15.22 -8.80 -4.14
N MET A 324 16.46 -8.96 -3.67
CA MET A 324 17.63 -9.08 -4.53
C MET A 324 18.18 -10.50 -4.61
N ASN A 325 18.09 -11.26 -3.52
CA ASN A 325 18.71 -12.58 -3.45
C ASN A 325 17.72 -13.63 -2.95
N GLU A 326 17.66 -14.74 -3.66
CA GLU A 326 16.98 -15.96 -3.19
C GLU A 326 17.87 -16.70 -2.21
N GLY A 327 17.28 -17.19 -1.12
CA GLY A 327 18.03 -17.97 -0.14
C GLY A 327 17.35 -18.05 1.22
N ILE A 328 18.15 -18.44 2.19
CA ILE A 328 17.74 -18.49 3.60
C ILE A 328 18.36 -17.28 4.29
N HIS A 329 17.50 -16.35 4.66
CA HIS A 329 17.94 -15.06 5.19
C HIS A 329 17.63 -14.94 6.67
N LEU A 330 18.57 -14.33 7.42
CA LEU A 330 18.42 -14.11 8.86
C LEU A 330 17.13 -13.31 9.19
N TYR A 331 16.81 -12.30 8.39
CA TYR A 331 15.58 -11.52 8.59
C TYR A 331 14.33 -12.40 8.46
N SER A 332 14.24 -13.23 7.42
CA SER A 332 13.12 -14.16 7.20
C SER A 332 12.96 -15.14 8.37
N LEU A 333 14.07 -15.70 8.87
CA LEU A 333 14.05 -16.59 10.05
C LEU A 333 13.61 -15.84 11.33
N ALA A 334 14.10 -14.63 11.53
CA ALA A 334 13.70 -13.80 12.67
C ALA A 334 12.22 -13.43 12.62
N SER A 335 11.67 -13.16 11.43
CA SER A 335 10.24 -12.90 11.25
C SER A 335 9.38 -14.11 11.59
N ILE A 336 9.78 -15.30 11.13
CA ILE A 336 9.12 -16.58 11.48
C ILE A 336 9.15 -16.79 13.01
N TYR A 337 10.32 -16.61 13.63
CA TYR A 337 10.42 -16.71 15.09
C TYR A 337 9.46 -15.74 15.80
N SER A 338 9.41 -14.49 15.36
CA SER A 338 8.49 -13.49 15.90
C SER A 338 7.01 -13.88 15.73
N ALA A 339 6.66 -14.52 14.61
CA ALA A 339 5.30 -15.02 14.39
C ALA A 339 4.94 -16.14 15.38
N PHE A 340 5.85 -17.09 15.61
CA PHE A 340 5.64 -18.17 16.60
C PHE A 340 5.57 -17.65 18.03
N ASP A 341 6.42 -16.71 18.41
CA ASP A 341 6.32 -16.06 19.73
C ASP A 341 5.00 -15.30 19.87
N SER A 342 4.58 -14.60 18.82
CA SER A 342 3.32 -13.85 18.81
C SER A 342 2.09 -14.74 18.98
N ILE A 343 2.00 -15.88 18.27
CA ILE A 343 0.86 -16.79 18.42
C ILE A 343 0.80 -17.42 19.81
N LEU A 344 1.95 -17.74 20.39
CA LEU A 344 2.02 -18.23 21.78
C LEU A 344 1.44 -17.20 22.77
N ASN A 345 1.85 -15.94 22.59
CA ASN A 345 1.38 -14.85 23.44
C ASN A 345 -0.12 -14.54 23.21
N ILE A 346 -0.61 -14.68 21.97
CA ILE A 346 -2.04 -14.60 21.65
C ILE A 346 -2.82 -15.71 22.38
N TYR A 347 -2.32 -16.95 22.35
CA TYR A 347 -2.98 -18.06 23.08
C TYR A 347 -2.98 -17.83 24.58
N LYS A 348 -1.85 -17.37 25.16
CA LYS A 348 -1.79 -17.02 26.59
C LYS A 348 -2.80 -15.93 26.94
N ALA A 349 -2.90 -14.90 26.13
CA ALA A 349 -3.86 -13.81 26.33
C ALA A 349 -5.34 -14.29 26.25
N LEU A 350 -5.61 -15.31 25.46
CA LEU A 350 -6.94 -15.91 25.32
C LEU A 350 -7.20 -17.11 26.25
N GLY A 351 -6.27 -17.44 27.17
CA GLY A 351 -6.39 -18.56 28.08
C GLY A 351 -6.38 -19.95 27.41
N LYS A 352 -5.76 -20.05 26.21
CA LYS A 352 -5.65 -21.31 25.46
C LYS A 352 -4.40 -22.12 25.87
N ASN A 353 -4.45 -23.45 25.68
CA ASN A 353 -3.31 -24.32 25.93
C ASN A 353 -2.19 -24.08 24.90
N VAL A 354 -0.95 -23.90 25.36
CA VAL A 354 0.21 -23.55 24.55
C VAL A 354 1.27 -24.66 24.43
N SER A 355 1.06 -25.82 25.09
CA SER A 355 2.08 -26.86 25.24
C SER A 355 2.65 -27.38 23.90
N GLU A 356 1.83 -27.54 22.89
CA GLU A 356 2.26 -27.99 21.55
C GLU A 356 3.16 -26.96 20.83
N PHE A 357 2.85 -25.69 20.97
CA PHE A 357 3.56 -24.60 20.31
C PHE A 357 4.89 -24.26 21.00
N GLU A 358 4.96 -24.36 22.32
CA GLU A 358 6.20 -24.17 23.08
C GLU A 358 7.29 -25.17 22.68
N ASN A 359 6.90 -26.41 22.41
CA ASN A 359 7.83 -27.44 21.91
C ASN A 359 8.40 -27.12 20.53
N ASN A 360 7.63 -26.49 19.64
CA ASN A 360 8.10 -26.09 18.31
C ASN A 360 9.04 -24.89 18.38
N ARG A 361 8.76 -23.89 19.21
CA ARG A 361 9.64 -22.75 19.46
C ARG A 361 11.04 -23.19 19.93
N LEU A 362 11.10 -24.11 20.88
CA LEU A 362 12.37 -24.62 21.41
C LEU A 362 13.23 -25.34 20.35
N LYS A 363 12.61 -25.97 19.36
CA LYS A 363 13.33 -26.56 18.23
C LYS A 363 13.98 -25.48 17.34
N GLU A 364 13.29 -24.40 17.08
CA GLU A 364 13.78 -23.28 16.25
C GLU A 364 14.89 -22.49 16.93
N GLU A 365 14.81 -22.28 18.25
CA GLU A 365 15.91 -21.68 19.03
C GLU A 365 17.20 -22.49 18.93
N LYS A 366 17.08 -23.82 18.89
CA LYS A 366 18.25 -24.72 18.69
C LYS A 366 18.85 -24.57 17.29
N ILE A 367 18.02 -24.40 16.25
CA ILE A 367 18.50 -24.20 14.89
C ILE A 367 19.24 -22.88 14.76
N GLN A 368 18.71 -21.80 15.32
CA GLN A 368 19.38 -20.49 15.32
C GLN A 368 20.73 -20.52 16.09
N LYS A 369 20.77 -21.21 17.21
CA LYS A 369 22.02 -21.36 17.98
C LYS A 369 23.06 -22.15 17.21
N ASN A 370 22.68 -23.23 16.53
CA ASN A 370 23.60 -24.03 15.73
C ASN A 370 24.17 -23.24 14.53
N LYS A 371 23.40 -22.36 13.90
CA LYS A 371 23.92 -21.50 12.81
C LYS A 371 24.91 -20.45 13.29
N ARG A 372 24.71 -19.84 14.47
CA ARG A 372 25.70 -18.91 15.05
C ARG A 372 27.04 -19.56 15.39
N THR A 373 27.12 -20.89 15.40
CA THR A 373 28.35 -21.64 15.69
C THR A 373 29.09 -22.03 14.41
N ILE A 374 28.49 -21.81 13.23
CA ILE A 374 29.04 -22.15 11.91
C ILE A 374 29.57 -20.91 11.15
N GLU A 375 29.23 -19.71 11.61
CA GLU A 375 29.84 -18.43 11.19
C GLU A 375 30.98 -18.03 12.14
#